data_7d4189b39a398c5fb44f98b588efab63
#
_entry.id   7d4189b39a398c5fb44f98b588efab63
#
_cell.length_a   1.000
_cell.length_b   1.000
_cell.length_c   1.000
_cell.angle_alpha   90.00
_cell.angle_beta   90.00
_cell.angle_gamma   90.00
#
_symmetry.space_group_name_H-M   'P 1'
#
loop_
_entity.id
_entity.type
_entity.pdbx_description
1 polymer ?
#
loop_
_entity_poly.entity_id
_entity_poly.type
_entity_poly.pdbx_seq_one_letter_code
_entity_poly.pdbx_strand_id
1 'polypeptide(L)'
;KIKNENFESSIEFNKGHFKRILNTFVPNSLQSFIIDTTELNGLRANALAKEPLPKIDEVMPTISFLALIDETKFYLESEPALIEDESLLTNNPDLYAWSKQGLEIYEQHSDIQKCAFCGSILTNERRRFLNAYYNNEAAQLKNKINDLLQRIETEQAHISNIPYVRLSPNDFIESCKTDFKNLIDSFDQVKANYVHQLDLCKDALINKLNNFIFVVQAQPEINKSVEHSLIEWMSQLRNVILKHNETVSNFQAIKTTSIEKYKKHLVAKFLLDKKYFIIKSQKEKQEEGNQKHKDLLLSKQQEYKGLLAKLKSVVKGQENLNHYIQLFLNRKDINVAVADNDFFILKR
;
A
#
# COMPACT_ATOMS: atom_id res chain seq x y z
N LYS A 1 32.17 -5.67 6.32
CA LYS A 1 31.64 -5.59 4.95
C LYS A 1 30.14 -5.35 4.95
N ILE A 2 29.28 -6.27 5.43
CA ILE A 2 27.83 -6.10 5.47
C ILE A 2 27.40 -4.77 6.12
N LYS A 3 28.02 -4.39 7.26
CA LYS A 3 27.68 -3.15 7.98
C LYS A 3 27.97 -1.91 7.12
N ASN A 4 29.15 -1.82 6.56
CA ASN A 4 29.63 -0.61 5.86
C ASN A 4 28.93 -0.38 4.51
N GLU A 5 28.43 -1.45 3.89
CA GLU A 5 27.78 -1.38 2.59
C GLU A 5 26.26 -1.17 2.68
N ASN A 6 25.63 -1.52 3.81
CA ASN A 6 24.17 -1.59 3.92
C ASN A 6 23.57 -0.83 5.09
N PHE A 7 24.36 -0.48 6.11
CA PHE A 7 23.88 0.23 7.29
C PHE A 7 24.66 1.50 7.51
N GLU A 8 23.97 2.60 7.66
CA GLU A 8 24.53 3.82 8.18
C GLU A 8 24.89 3.64 9.67
N SER A 9 25.63 4.58 10.23
CA SER A 9 26.07 4.54 11.64
C SER A 9 24.94 4.37 12.66
N SER A 10 23.69 4.65 12.24
CA SER A 10 22.48 4.58 13.08
C SER A 10 22.03 3.15 13.43
N ILE A 11 22.42 2.13 12.66
CA ILE A 11 22.02 0.74 12.92
C ILE A 11 23.20 -0.07 13.41
N GLU A 12 23.07 -0.55 14.65
CA GLU A 12 24.09 -1.41 15.23
C GLU A 12 24.07 -2.80 14.59
N PHE A 13 25.18 -3.18 13.94
CA PHE A 13 25.41 -4.51 13.42
C PHE A 13 26.85 -4.93 13.63
N ASN A 14 27.08 -5.83 14.55
CA ASN A 14 28.40 -6.33 14.94
C ASN A 14 28.49 -7.86 14.82
N LYS A 15 29.64 -8.45 15.18
CA LYS A 15 29.87 -9.90 15.14
C LYS A 15 28.88 -10.68 16.04
N GLY A 16 28.46 -10.09 17.16
CA GLY A 16 27.47 -10.69 18.06
C GLY A 16 26.10 -10.80 17.41
N HIS A 17 25.64 -9.72 16.75
CA HIS A 17 24.39 -9.72 15.99
C HIS A 17 24.42 -10.74 14.84
N PHE A 18 25.53 -10.80 14.08
CA PHE A 18 25.70 -11.79 13.03
C PHE A 18 25.59 -13.21 13.56
N LYS A 19 26.31 -13.56 14.65
CA LYS A 19 26.25 -14.89 15.24
C LYS A 19 24.85 -15.25 15.74
N ARG A 20 24.14 -14.30 16.37
CA ARG A 20 22.76 -14.51 16.86
C ARG A 20 21.83 -14.86 15.71
N ILE A 21 21.89 -14.12 14.61
CA ILE A 21 21.08 -14.37 13.42
C ILE A 21 21.49 -15.68 12.75
N LEU A 22 22.80 -15.97 12.62
CA LEU A 22 23.28 -17.22 12.06
C LEU A 22 22.71 -18.45 12.81
N ASN A 23 22.59 -18.38 14.11
CA ASN A 23 22.06 -19.49 14.93
C ASN A 23 20.55 -19.71 14.74
N THR A 24 19.83 -18.77 14.13
CA THR A 24 18.41 -18.94 13.78
C THR A 24 18.20 -19.65 12.44
N PHE A 25 19.26 -19.82 11.65
CA PHE A 25 19.17 -20.43 10.32
C PHE A 25 19.49 -21.92 10.34
N VAL A 26 18.72 -22.68 9.57
CA VAL A 26 19.03 -24.05 9.21
C VAL A 26 19.41 -24.11 7.73
N PRO A 27 20.20 -25.11 7.29
CA PRO A 27 20.77 -25.16 5.94
C PRO A 27 19.76 -24.92 4.80
N ASN A 28 18.54 -25.46 4.94
CA ASN A 28 17.51 -25.42 3.89
C ASN A 28 16.56 -24.23 4.02
N SER A 29 16.68 -23.39 5.06
CA SER A 29 15.77 -22.25 5.30
C SER A 29 16.27 -20.92 4.75
N LEU A 30 17.49 -20.81 4.25
CA LEU A 30 18.08 -19.53 3.84
C LEU A 30 17.27 -18.85 2.74
N GLN A 31 16.74 -19.62 1.80
CA GLN A 31 16.01 -19.07 0.67
C GLN A 31 14.72 -18.37 1.08
N SER A 32 14.07 -18.82 2.16
CA SER A 32 12.84 -18.18 2.67
C SER A 32 13.07 -16.79 3.29
N PHE A 33 14.31 -16.42 3.57
CA PHE A 33 14.70 -15.10 4.08
C PHE A 33 15.20 -14.16 2.99
N ILE A 34 15.24 -14.61 1.74
CA ILE A 34 15.57 -13.76 0.60
C ILE A 34 14.30 -13.04 0.18
N ILE A 35 14.34 -11.73 0.25
CA ILE A 35 13.24 -10.83 -0.01
C ILE A 35 13.42 -10.24 -1.40
N ASP A 36 12.33 -10.04 -2.14
CA ASP A 36 12.36 -9.42 -3.46
C ASP A 36 12.80 -7.94 -3.40
N THR A 37 13.14 -7.37 -4.55
CA THR A 37 13.73 -6.03 -4.62
C THR A 37 12.75 -4.94 -4.15
N THR A 38 11.46 -5.09 -4.41
CA THR A 38 10.44 -4.08 -4.08
C THR A 38 10.22 -4.02 -2.58
N GLU A 39 9.98 -5.18 -1.95
CA GLU A 39 9.82 -5.28 -0.50
C GLU A 39 11.11 -4.88 0.23
N LEU A 40 12.28 -5.25 -0.32
CA LEU A 40 13.58 -4.91 0.24
C LEU A 40 13.82 -3.40 0.31
N ASN A 41 13.44 -2.66 -0.73
CA ASN A 41 13.54 -1.21 -0.75
C ASN A 41 12.66 -0.57 0.33
N GLY A 42 11.43 -1.06 0.50
CA GLY A 42 10.54 -0.62 1.57
C GLY A 42 11.10 -0.89 2.97
N LEU A 43 11.61 -2.11 3.20
CA LEU A 43 12.24 -2.46 4.48
C LEU A 43 13.48 -1.61 4.77
N ARG A 44 14.31 -1.35 3.76
CA ARG A 44 15.50 -0.51 3.89
C ARG A 44 15.12 0.93 4.21
N ALA A 45 14.14 1.51 3.52
CA ALA A 45 13.64 2.86 3.79
C ALA A 45 13.14 2.99 5.23
N ASN A 46 12.30 2.06 5.69
CA ASN A 46 11.78 2.05 7.06
C ASN A 46 12.90 1.86 8.11
N ALA A 47 13.88 0.99 7.83
CA ALA A 47 14.99 0.73 8.76
C ALA A 47 15.93 1.94 8.91
N LEU A 48 16.16 2.71 7.84
CA LEU A 48 17.06 3.87 7.83
C LEU A 48 16.36 5.19 8.19
N ALA A 49 15.03 5.24 8.17
CA ALA A 49 14.29 6.44 8.50
C ALA A 49 14.63 6.93 9.92
N LYS A 50 14.96 8.22 10.06
CA LYS A 50 15.31 8.84 11.36
C LYS A 50 14.05 9.20 12.14
N GLU A 51 13.09 9.81 11.47
CA GLU A 51 11.84 10.32 12.00
C GLU A 51 10.67 9.81 11.17
N PRO A 52 9.45 9.71 11.76
CA PRO A 52 8.26 9.39 11.00
C PRO A 52 7.91 10.54 10.05
N LEU A 53 7.31 10.22 8.92
CA LEU A 53 6.67 11.23 8.08
C LEU A 53 5.45 11.84 8.82
N PRO A 54 5.01 13.06 8.45
CA PRO A 54 3.79 13.64 9.00
C PRO A 54 2.57 12.80 8.58
N LYS A 55 1.54 12.78 9.43
CA LYS A 55 0.24 12.23 9.07
C LYS A 55 -0.45 13.11 8.04
N ILE A 56 -1.25 12.51 7.19
CA ILE A 56 -2.07 13.18 6.18
C ILE A 56 -3.52 13.20 6.68
N ASP A 57 -4.20 14.33 6.55
CA ASP A 57 -5.60 14.47 6.92
C ASP A 57 -6.49 13.55 6.05
N GLU A 58 -7.53 12.97 6.68
CA GLU A 58 -8.41 11.98 6.03
C GLU A 58 -9.73 12.60 5.53
N VAL A 59 -9.82 13.94 5.49
CA VAL A 59 -11.05 14.64 5.13
C VAL A 59 -11.29 14.53 3.63
N MET A 60 -12.30 13.74 3.25
CA MET A 60 -12.75 13.63 1.87
C MET A 60 -13.85 14.64 1.57
N PRO A 61 -13.89 15.24 0.37
CA PRO A 61 -14.96 16.14 -0.01
C PRO A 61 -16.30 15.39 -0.12
N THR A 62 -17.37 16.08 0.23
CA THR A 62 -18.74 15.61 -0.05
C THR A 62 -19.09 15.85 -1.51
N ILE A 63 -19.86 14.96 -2.10
CA ILE A 63 -20.30 15.02 -3.49
C ILE A 63 -21.81 15.25 -3.53
N SER A 64 -22.27 16.17 -4.39
CA SER A 64 -23.68 16.51 -4.56
C SER A 64 -24.22 16.17 -5.96
N PHE A 65 -23.51 15.36 -6.73
CA PHE A 65 -23.75 15.14 -8.17
C PHE A 65 -25.19 14.72 -8.49
N LEU A 66 -25.67 13.62 -7.91
CA LEU A 66 -27.04 13.12 -8.20
C LEU A 66 -28.11 14.12 -7.80
N ALA A 67 -27.94 14.82 -6.69
CA ALA A 67 -28.88 15.85 -6.27
C ALA A 67 -28.96 17.02 -7.28
N LEU A 68 -27.81 17.45 -7.79
CA LEU A 68 -27.72 18.50 -8.81
C LEU A 68 -28.36 18.07 -10.12
N ILE A 69 -28.17 16.80 -10.53
CA ILE A 69 -28.78 16.26 -11.75
C ILE A 69 -30.32 16.15 -11.60
N ASP A 70 -30.80 15.61 -10.50
CA ASP A 70 -32.23 15.42 -10.28
C ASP A 70 -32.95 16.79 -10.19
N GLU A 71 -32.32 17.79 -9.57
CA GLU A 71 -32.83 19.15 -9.52
C GLU A 71 -32.77 19.84 -10.88
N THR A 72 -31.71 19.60 -11.68
CA THR A 72 -31.62 20.04 -13.08
C THR A 72 -32.79 19.50 -13.86
N LYS A 73 -33.04 18.20 -13.82
CA LYS A 73 -34.16 17.56 -14.50
C LYS A 73 -35.50 18.19 -14.11
N PHE A 74 -35.70 18.40 -12.81
CA PHE A 74 -36.92 19.03 -12.28
C PHE A 74 -37.15 20.41 -12.90
N TYR A 75 -36.13 21.27 -12.98
CA TYR A 75 -36.28 22.60 -13.56
C TYR A 75 -36.42 22.62 -15.10
N LEU A 76 -35.80 21.67 -15.80
CA LEU A 76 -35.98 21.50 -17.25
C LEU A 76 -37.43 21.08 -17.58
N GLU A 77 -38.06 20.26 -16.78
CA GLU A 77 -39.45 19.80 -16.91
C GLU A 77 -40.48 20.83 -16.40
N SER A 78 -40.04 21.80 -15.57
CA SER A 78 -40.92 22.82 -15.03
C SER A 78 -41.45 23.73 -16.12
N GLU A 79 -42.77 23.84 -16.26
CA GLU A 79 -43.44 24.78 -17.14
C GLU A 79 -43.79 26.04 -16.31
N PRO A 80 -43.19 27.22 -16.59
CA PRO A 80 -43.72 28.45 -16.09
C PRO A 80 -45.07 28.68 -16.77
N ALA A 81 -46.03 29.32 -16.11
CA ALA A 81 -47.23 29.78 -16.75
C ALA A 81 -46.84 30.61 -17.97
N LEU A 82 -47.43 30.29 -19.14
CA LEU A 82 -47.14 30.93 -20.43
C LEU A 82 -47.08 32.44 -20.28
N ILE A 83 -45.88 33.00 -20.46
CA ILE A 83 -45.66 34.46 -20.47
C ILE A 83 -45.63 34.85 -21.96
N GLU A 84 -46.75 35.29 -22.50
CA GLU A 84 -46.71 36.05 -23.75
C GLU A 84 -45.89 37.34 -23.50
N ASP A 85 -45.32 37.90 -24.57
CA ASP A 85 -44.50 39.10 -24.48
C ASP A 85 -45.38 40.26 -23.95
N GLU A 86 -45.28 40.55 -22.67
CA GLU A 86 -45.96 41.63 -21.97
C GLU A 86 -45.11 42.89 -21.88
N SER A 87 -44.35 43.17 -22.95
CA SER A 87 -43.55 44.40 -23.05
C SER A 87 -44.44 45.66 -22.80
N LEU A 88 -45.71 45.57 -23.13
CA LEU A 88 -46.71 46.62 -22.84
C LEU A 88 -46.86 46.85 -21.33
N LEU A 89 -46.91 45.83 -20.51
CA LEU A 89 -47.03 45.98 -19.07
C LEU A 89 -45.69 46.30 -18.43
N THR A 90 -44.60 45.70 -18.90
CA THR A 90 -43.25 45.92 -18.37
C THR A 90 -42.77 47.35 -18.59
N ASN A 91 -43.10 47.92 -19.75
CA ASN A 91 -42.66 49.26 -20.14
C ASN A 91 -43.59 50.40 -19.66
N ASN A 92 -44.76 50.04 -19.07
CA ASN A 92 -45.75 51.02 -18.65
C ASN A 92 -46.19 50.75 -17.21
N PRO A 93 -45.52 51.34 -16.18
CA PRO A 93 -45.83 51.12 -14.75
C PRO A 93 -47.29 51.35 -14.37
N ASP A 94 -47.95 52.34 -14.99
CA ASP A 94 -49.36 52.64 -14.72
C ASP A 94 -50.28 51.56 -15.25
N LEU A 95 -49.99 51.01 -16.43
CA LEU A 95 -50.74 49.87 -16.98
C LEU A 95 -50.49 48.57 -16.19
N TYR A 96 -49.27 48.40 -15.68
CA TYR A 96 -48.94 47.31 -14.80
C TYR A 96 -49.78 47.37 -13.48
N ALA A 97 -49.78 48.51 -12.81
CA ALA A 97 -50.56 48.68 -11.58
C ALA A 97 -52.05 48.50 -11.78
N TRP A 98 -52.57 49.12 -12.83
CA TRP A 98 -53.98 49.01 -13.21
C TRP A 98 -54.41 47.56 -13.55
N SER A 99 -53.65 46.86 -14.36
CA SER A 99 -54.00 45.48 -14.74
C SER A 99 -53.84 44.50 -13.60
N LYS A 100 -52.91 44.74 -12.65
CA LYS A 100 -52.77 43.96 -11.43
C LYS A 100 -54.00 44.14 -10.53
N GLN A 101 -54.36 45.41 -10.26
CA GLN A 101 -55.57 45.71 -9.49
C GLN A 101 -56.85 45.15 -10.15
N GLY A 102 -56.92 45.25 -11.50
CA GLY A 102 -58.03 44.65 -12.27
C GLY A 102 -58.12 43.11 -12.06
N LEU A 103 -57.00 42.43 -12.06
CA LEU A 103 -56.94 40.98 -11.81
C LEU A 103 -57.46 40.62 -10.41
N GLU A 104 -57.01 41.36 -9.38
CA GLU A 104 -57.46 41.16 -7.98
C GLU A 104 -58.98 41.35 -7.86
N ILE A 105 -59.60 42.32 -8.57
CA ILE A 105 -61.02 42.52 -8.60
C ILE A 105 -61.76 41.34 -9.28
N TYR A 106 -61.20 40.80 -10.42
CA TYR A 106 -61.76 39.66 -11.10
C TYR A 106 -61.63 38.34 -10.30
N GLU A 107 -60.67 38.21 -9.44
CA GLU A 107 -60.52 37.07 -8.49
C GLU A 107 -61.61 37.12 -7.41
N GLN A 108 -61.93 38.31 -6.88
CA GLN A 108 -62.99 38.49 -5.93
C GLN A 108 -64.38 38.26 -6.51
N HIS A 109 -64.52 38.45 -7.83
CA HIS A 109 -65.77 38.29 -8.59
C HIS A 109 -65.61 37.20 -9.69
N SER A 110 -65.43 35.96 -9.29
CA SER A 110 -65.13 34.84 -10.19
C SER A 110 -66.26 34.51 -11.18
N ASP A 111 -67.49 35.01 -10.97
CA ASP A 111 -68.67 34.94 -11.83
C ASP A 111 -68.57 35.88 -13.03
N ILE A 112 -67.75 36.94 -13.01
CA ILE A 112 -67.58 37.89 -14.08
C ILE A 112 -66.58 37.34 -15.11
N GLN A 113 -67.09 36.98 -16.29
CA GLN A 113 -66.29 36.40 -17.36
C GLN A 113 -65.90 37.39 -18.47
N LYS A 114 -66.44 38.61 -18.43
CA LYS A 114 -66.20 39.66 -19.46
C LYS A 114 -65.32 40.76 -18.88
N CYS A 115 -64.38 41.21 -19.69
CA CYS A 115 -63.56 42.40 -19.35
C CYS A 115 -64.46 43.62 -19.29
N ALA A 116 -64.50 44.36 -18.18
CA ALA A 116 -65.28 45.56 -17.99
C ALA A 116 -64.82 46.69 -18.93
N PHE A 117 -63.59 46.68 -19.41
CA PHE A 117 -63.02 47.71 -20.29
C PHE A 117 -63.39 47.51 -21.77
N CYS A 118 -63.22 46.32 -22.32
CA CYS A 118 -63.41 46.05 -23.77
C CYS A 118 -64.56 45.10 -24.08
N GLY A 119 -65.20 44.53 -23.08
CA GLY A 119 -66.31 43.58 -23.22
C GLY A 119 -65.93 42.17 -23.72
N SER A 120 -64.66 41.93 -24.00
CA SER A 120 -64.16 40.63 -24.43
C SER A 120 -64.20 39.63 -23.25
N ILE A 121 -64.28 38.30 -23.59
CA ILE A 121 -64.21 37.26 -22.55
C ILE A 121 -62.79 37.25 -21.98
N LEU A 122 -62.64 37.31 -20.65
CA LEU A 122 -61.41 37.13 -19.95
C LEU A 122 -61.22 35.60 -19.74
N THR A 123 -60.49 34.97 -20.63
CA THR A 123 -60.31 33.52 -20.62
C THR A 123 -59.54 33.03 -19.39
N ASN A 124 -59.76 31.80 -18.99
CA ASN A 124 -59.04 31.20 -17.87
C ASN A 124 -57.50 31.17 -18.13
N GLU A 125 -57.10 31.05 -19.39
CA GLU A 125 -55.70 31.13 -19.81
C GLU A 125 -55.11 32.51 -19.52
N ARG A 126 -55.86 33.58 -19.90
CA ARG A 126 -55.40 34.95 -19.66
C ARG A 126 -55.35 35.25 -18.16
N ARG A 127 -56.32 34.77 -17.37
CA ARG A 127 -56.28 34.90 -15.91
C ARG A 127 -55.08 34.19 -15.30
N ARG A 128 -54.82 32.94 -15.69
CA ARG A 128 -53.62 32.20 -15.21
C ARG A 128 -52.34 32.90 -15.56
N PHE A 129 -52.25 33.41 -16.81
CA PHE A 129 -51.11 34.16 -17.29
C PHE A 129 -50.84 35.41 -16.42
N LEU A 130 -51.85 36.24 -16.21
CA LEU A 130 -51.71 37.46 -15.39
C LEU A 130 -51.39 37.14 -13.93
N ASN A 131 -51.97 36.09 -13.38
CA ASN A 131 -51.65 35.62 -12.04
C ASN A 131 -50.19 35.15 -11.94
N ALA A 132 -49.73 34.37 -12.87
CA ALA A 132 -48.30 33.95 -12.88
C ALA A 132 -47.34 35.12 -13.08
N TYR A 133 -47.72 36.10 -13.92
CA TYR A 133 -46.95 37.33 -14.16
C TYR A 133 -46.83 38.16 -12.89
N TYR A 134 -47.96 38.42 -12.18
CA TYR A 134 -47.97 39.26 -10.98
C TYR A 134 -47.50 38.52 -9.71
N ASN A 135 -47.64 37.23 -9.61
CA ASN A 135 -47.10 36.42 -8.50
C ASN A 135 -45.59 36.13 -8.60
N ASN A 136 -44.94 36.69 -9.64
CA ASN A 136 -43.50 36.59 -9.82
C ASN A 136 -42.96 35.14 -9.93
N GLU A 137 -43.80 34.15 -10.30
CA GLU A 137 -43.42 32.73 -10.46
C GLU A 137 -42.27 32.57 -11.46
N ALA A 138 -42.33 33.30 -12.55
CA ALA A 138 -41.28 33.29 -13.58
C ALA A 138 -39.96 33.82 -13.05
N ALA A 139 -39.98 34.91 -12.28
CA ALA A 139 -38.77 35.45 -11.68
C ALA A 139 -38.22 34.52 -10.60
N GLN A 140 -39.11 33.91 -9.76
CA GLN A 140 -38.71 32.91 -8.79
C GLN A 140 -38.05 31.67 -9.42
N LEU A 141 -38.61 31.17 -10.54
CA LEU A 141 -38.04 30.04 -11.26
C LEU A 141 -36.67 30.38 -11.86
N LYS A 142 -36.51 31.59 -12.45
CA LYS A 142 -35.23 32.08 -12.95
C LYS A 142 -34.19 32.16 -11.81
N ASN A 143 -34.56 32.70 -10.66
CA ASN A 143 -33.66 32.76 -9.50
C ASN A 143 -33.24 31.37 -9.04
N LYS A 144 -34.16 30.42 -8.93
CA LYS A 144 -33.86 29.02 -8.54
C LYS A 144 -32.92 28.34 -9.54
N ILE A 145 -33.11 28.56 -10.85
CA ILE A 145 -32.18 28.03 -11.87
C ILE A 145 -30.80 28.69 -11.74
N ASN A 146 -30.73 30.00 -11.50
CA ASN A 146 -29.44 30.68 -11.29
C ASN A 146 -28.73 30.18 -10.03
N ASP A 147 -29.46 29.95 -8.94
CA ASP A 147 -28.93 29.36 -7.70
C ASP A 147 -28.38 27.97 -7.95
N LEU A 148 -29.07 27.16 -8.75
CA LEU A 148 -28.60 25.81 -9.14
C LEU A 148 -27.34 25.89 -10.01
N LEU A 149 -27.27 26.82 -10.98
CA LEU A 149 -26.08 27.06 -11.79
C LEU A 149 -24.87 27.42 -10.89
N GLN A 150 -25.05 28.28 -9.93
CA GLN A 150 -24.00 28.64 -8.98
C GLN A 150 -23.56 27.44 -8.12
N ARG A 151 -24.49 26.59 -7.72
CA ARG A 151 -24.16 25.35 -6.97
C ARG A 151 -23.40 24.36 -7.84
N ILE A 152 -23.74 24.21 -9.12
CA ILE A 152 -23.00 23.41 -10.09
C ILE A 152 -21.57 23.93 -10.24
N GLU A 153 -21.38 25.24 -10.40
CA GLU A 153 -20.05 25.86 -10.48
C GLU A 153 -19.22 25.67 -9.20
N THR A 154 -19.89 25.76 -8.06
CA THR A 154 -19.24 25.50 -6.77
C THR A 154 -18.77 24.06 -6.64
N GLU A 155 -19.59 23.08 -7.07
CA GLU A 155 -19.25 21.67 -7.08
C GLU A 155 -18.06 21.38 -8.02
N GLN A 156 -18.07 21.97 -9.24
CA GLN A 156 -16.96 21.86 -10.18
C GLN A 156 -15.65 22.43 -9.61
N ALA A 157 -15.72 23.57 -8.96
CA ALA A 157 -14.56 24.19 -8.29
C ALA A 157 -14.08 23.33 -7.12
N HIS A 158 -14.98 22.77 -6.34
CA HIS A 158 -14.69 21.91 -5.21
C HIS A 158 -13.91 20.65 -5.64
N ILE A 159 -14.41 19.95 -6.67
CA ILE A 159 -13.74 18.75 -7.21
C ILE A 159 -12.40 19.11 -7.86
N SER A 160 -12.30 20.27 -8.52
CA SER A 160 -11.05 20.70 -9.14
C SER A 160 -9.95 21.08 -8.14
N ASN A 161 -10.32 21.43 -6.91
CA ASN A 161 -9.42 21.90 -5.86
C ASN A 161 -9.25 20.89 -4.70
N ILE A 162 -9.43 19.61 -4.94
CA ILE A 162 -9.20 18.58 -3.92
C ILE A 162 -7.76 18.71 -3.37
N PRO A 163 -7.57 18.88 -2.04
CA PRO A 163 -6.25 19.19 -1.47
C PRO A 163 -5.18 18.11 -1.75
N TYR A 164 -5.59 16.87 -1.87
CA TYR A 164 -4.70 15.72 -2.06
C TYR A 164 -3.94 15.72 -3.39
N VAL A 165 -4.45 16.43 -4.42
CA VAL A 165 -3.77 16.57 -5.72
C VAL A 165 -2.47 17.37 -5.60
N ARG A 166 -2.30 18.14 -4.51
CA ARG A 166 -1.09 18.92 -4.23
C ARG A 166 0.00 18.12 -3.52
N LEU A 167 -0.32 16.93 -3.03
CA LEU A 167 0.65 16.05 -2.38
C LEU A 167 1.60 15.43 -3.41
N SER A 168 2.82 15.20 -2.95
CA SER A 168 3.85 14.50 -3.72
C SER A 168 3.92 13.02 -3.29
N PRO A 169 4.30 12.09 -4.17
CA PRO A 169 4.63 10.72 -3.75
C PRO A 169 5.66 10.67 -2.61
N ASN A 170 6.51 11.70 -2.46
CA ASN A 170 7.50 11.75 -1.39
C ASN A 170 6.91 12.07 -0.01
N ASP A 171 5.68 12.55 0.06
CA ASP A 171 4.95 12.77 1.32
C ASP A 171 4.44 11.43 1.91
N PHE A 172 4.51 10.35 1.13
CA PHE A 172 4.06 9.02 1.52
C PHE A 172 5.23 8.08 1.85
N ILE A 173 4.93 7.08 2.71
CA ILE A 173 5.84 5.96 2.94
C ILE A 173 6.11 5.19 1.65
N GLU A 174 7.26 4.55 1.54
CA GLU A 174 7.73 3.89 0.30
C GLU A 174 6.70 2.91 -0.28
N SER A 175 6.03 2.14 0.57
CA SER A 175 5.02 1.16 0.14
C SER A 175 3.72 1.77 -0.40
N CYS A 176 3.50 3.08 -0.23
CA CYS A 176 2.32 3.80 -0.71
C CYS A 176 2.60 4.70 -1.92
N LYS A 177 3.87 4.97 -2.24
CA LYS A 177 4.24 5.91 -3.31
C LYS A 177 3.70 5.55 -4.68
N THR A 178 3.81 4.28 -5.06
CA THR A 178 3.36 3.81 -6.37
C THR A 178 1.84 3.85 -6.48
N ASP A 179 1.14 3.40 -5.43
CA ASP A 179 -0.32 3.41 -5.38
C ASP A 179 -0.85 4.84 -5.47
N PHE A 180 -0.27 5.76 -4.69
CA PHE A 180 -0.63 7.18 -4.73
C PHE A 180 -0.35 7.80 -6.10
N LYS A 181 0.80 7.54 -6.71
CA LYS A 181 1.14 8.05 -8.04
C LYS A 181 0.12 7.61 -9.08
N ASN A 182 -0.22 6.31 -9.11
CA ASN A 182 -1.19 5.77 -10.07
C ASN A 182 -2.58 6.43 -9.89
N LEU A 183 -2.98 6.70 -8.64
CA LEU A 183 -4.23 7.39 -8.35
C LEU A 183 -4.22 8.84 -8.86
N ILE A 184 -3.14 9.58 -8.63
CA ILE A 184 -3.03 10.96 -9.13
C ILE A 184 -2.99 11.00 -10.65
N ASP A 185 -2.25 10.09 -11.29
CA ASP A 185 -2.18 10.00 -12.76
C ASP A 185 -3.57 9.71 -13.39
N SER A 186 -4.45 8.99 -12.69
CA SER A 186 -5.83 8.72 -13.13
C SER A 186 -6.84 9.83 -12.81
N PHE A 187 -6.52 10.72 -11.89
CA PHE A 187 -7.47 11.73 -11.38
C PHE A 187 -7.99 12.68 -12.46
N ASP A 188 -7.11 13.14 -13.35
CA ASP A 188 -7.50 14.11 -14.37
C ASP A 188 -8.59 13.55 -15.30
N GLN A 189 -8.56 12.27 -15.63
CA GLN A 189 -9.59 11.63 -16.43
C GLN A 189 -10.90 11.49 -15.64
N VAL A 190 -10.86 11.08 -14.38
CA VAL A 190 -12.04 10.94 -13.52
C VAL A 190 -12.70 12.30 -13.32
N LYS A 191 -11.91 13.33 -13.02
CA LYS A 191 -12.35 14.72 -12.86
C LYS A 191 -12.97 15.26 -14.16
N ALA A 192 -12.30 15.08 -15.29
CA ALA A 192 -12.78 15.57 -16.59
C ALA A 192 -14.15 14.98 -16.95
N ASN A 193 -14.32 13.67 -16.74
CA ASN A 193 -15.60 13.00 -16.98
C ASN A 193 -16.71 13.55 -16.06
N TYR A 194 -16.42 13.77 -14.80
CA TYR A 194 -17.38 14.30 -13.82
C TYR A 194 -17.78 15.74 -14.16
N VAL A 195 -16.80 16.63 -14.40
CA VAL A 195 -17.02 18.03 -14.76
C VAL A 195 -17.81 18.14 -16.07
N HIS A 196 -17.49 17.31 -17.07
CA HIS A 196 -18.21 17.28 -18.34
C HIS A 196 -19.71 17.00 -18.16
N GLN A 197 -20.09 16.07 -17.27
CA GLN A 197 -21.51 15.81 -17.02
C GLN A 197 -22.22 16.99 -16.34
N LEU A 198 -21.51 17.71 -15.46
CA LEU A 198 -22.03 18.94 -14.86
C LEU A 198 -22.13 20.07 -15.89
N ASP A 199 -21.20 20.17 -16.87
CA ASP A 199 -21.30 21.13 -17.96
C ASP A 199 -22.53 20.86 -18.83
N LEU A 200 -22.87 19.60 -19.12
CA LEU A 200 -24.10 19.25 -19.82
C LEU A 200 -25.36 19.74 -19.09
N CYS A 201 -25.39 19.61 -17.76
CA CYS A 201 -26.47 20.17 -16.93
C CYS A 201 -26.53 21.70 -17.01
N LYS A 202 -25.37 22.36 -16.91
CA LYS A 202 -25.23 23.80 -16.98
C LYS A 202 -25.71 24.35 -18.33
N ASP A 203 -25.27 23.75 -19.43
CA ASP A 203 -25.68 24.16 -20.78
C ASP A 203 -27.20 23.99 -20.97
N ALA A 204 -27.76 22.88 -20.46
CA ALA A 204 -29.22 22.68 -20.54
C ALA A 204 -30.00 23.73 -19.74
N LEU A 205 -29.53 24.08 -18.53
CA LEU A 205 -30.15 25.11 -17.70
C LEU A 205 -30.02 26.51 -18.30
N ILE A 206 -28.87 26.85 -18.90
CA ILE A 206 -28.67 28.11 -19.64
C ILE A 206 -29.61 28.17 -20.85
N ASN A 207 -29.73 27.07 -21.60
CA ASN A 207 -30.68 26.99 -22.71
C ASN A 207 -32.13 27.17 -22.22
N LYS A 208 -32.50 26.59 -21.09
CA LYS A 208 -33.78 26.79 -20.44
C LYS A 208 -34.02 28.27 -20.06
N LEU A 209 -33.04 28.97 -19.53
CA LEU A 209 -33.13 30.40 -19.20
C LEU A 209 -33.34 31.26 -20.44
N ASN A 210 -32.70 30.90 -21.59
CA ASN A 210 -32.84 31.63 -22.87
C ASN A 210 -34.16 31.33 -23.57
N ASN A 211 -34.72 30.13 -23.37
CA ASN A 211 -35.97 29.66 -23.94
C ASN A 211 -37.01 29.36 -22.89
N PHE A 212 -37.18 30.26 -21.94
CA PHE A 212 -37.86 30.05 -20.67
C PHE A 212 -39.32 29.59 -20.79
N ILE A 213 -39.99 29.95 -21.92
CA ILE A 213 -41.39 29.70 -22.22
C ILE A 213 -41.63 28.25 -22.66
N PHE A 214 -40.60 27.55 -23.16
CA PHE A 214 -40.75 26.22 -23.73
C PHE A 214 -40.20 25.14 -22.82
N VAL A 215 -40.91 24.00 -22.72
CA VAL A 215 -40.32 22.79 -22.16
C VAL A 215 -39.13 22.41 -23.00
N VAL A 216 -37.97 22.21 -22.41
CA VAL A 216 -36.81 21.68 -23.09
C VAL A 216 -37.04 20.18 -23.29
N GLN A 217 -37.54 19.80 -24.46
CA GLN A 217 -37.88 18.39 -24.77
C GLN A 217 -36.65 17.48 -24.83
N ALA A 218 -35.47 18.03 -25.15
CA ALA A 218 -34.24 17.28 -25.19
C ALA A 218 -33.49 17.43 -23.85
N GLN A 219 -33.72 16.48 -22.95
CA GLN A 219 -32.91 16.39 -21.71
C GLN A 219 -31.50 15.86 -22.06
N PRO A 220 -30.45 16.39 -21.45
CA PRO A 220 -29.11 15.85 -21.65
C PRO A 220 -29.03 14.40 -21.16
N GLU A 221 -28.41 13.52 -21.93
CA GLU A 221 -28.08 12.17 -21.48
C GLU A 221 -26.91 12.26 -20.47
N ILE A 222 -27.24 12.22 -19.21
CA ILE A 222 -26.26 12.28 -18.13
C ILE A 222 -25.80 10.88 -17.72
N ASN A 223 -24.51 10.65 -17.82
CA ASN A 223 -23.93 9.40 -17.33
C ASN A 223 -23.76 9.45 -15.81
N LYS A 224 -24.71 8.87 -15.06
CA LYS A 224 -24.68 8.81 -13.59
C LYS A 224 -23.53 7.96 -13.01
N SER A 225 -22.89 7.10 -13.81
CA SER A 225 -21.80 6.25 -13.34
C SER A 225 -20.51 7.02 -13.01
N VAL A 226 -20.39 8.26 -13.48
CA VAL A 226 -19.20 9.09 -13.18
C VAL A 226 -19.09 9.44 -11.71
N GLU A 227 -20.22 9.57 -10.99
CA GLU A 227 -20.22 9.74 -9.53
C GLU A 227 -19.61 8.53 -8.85
N HIS A 228 -20.01 7.32 -9.23
CA HIS A 228 -19.45 6.09 -8.69
C HIS A 228 -17.93 6.00 -8.92
N SER A 229 -17.49 6.35 -10.14
CA SER A 229 -16.06 6.36 -10.46
C SER A 229 -15.26 7.34 -9.58
N LEU A 230 -15.82 8.51 -9.29
CA LEU A 230 -15.18 9.48 -8.39
C LEU A 230 -15.20 8.99 -6.93
N ILE A 231 -16.30 8.42 -6.46
CA ILE A 231 -16.40 7.84 -5.10
C ILE A 231 -15.40 6.69 -4.95
N GLU A 232 -15.27 5.82 -5.95
CA GLU A 232 -14.30 4.73 -5.93
C GLU A 232 -12.87 5.26 -5.88
N TRP A 233 -12.54 6.25 -6.70
CA TRP A 233 -11.24 6.91 -6.67
C TRP A 233 -10.94 7.50 -5.27
N MET A 234 -11.89 8.22 -4.67
CA MET A 234 -11.73 8.78 -3.33
C MET A 234 -11.57 7.69 -2.27
N SER A 235 -12.29 6.58 -2.39
CA SER A 235 -12.16 5.43 -1.48
C SER A 235 -10.77 4.80 -1.55
N GLN A 236 -10.25 4.63 -2.77
CA GLN A 236 -8.89 4.11 -2.98
C GLN A 236 -7.83 5.06 -2.40
N LEU A 237 -7.97 6.36 -2.63
CA LEU A 237 -7.09 7.37 -2.05
C LEU A 237 -7.13 7.36 -0.52
N ARG A 238 -8.32 7.30 0.07
CA ARG A 238 -8.49 7.18 1.53
C ARG A 238 -7.77 5.95 2.08
N ASN A 239 -7.87 4.81 1.40
CA ASN A 239 -7.18 3.58 1.82
C ASN A 239 -5.65 3.75 1.81
N VAL A 240 -5.10 4.44 0.82
CA VAL A 240 -3.65 4.75 0.75
C VAL A 240 -3.25 5.67 1.91
N ILE A 241 -4.05 6.70 2.22
CA ILE A 241 -3.81 7.62 3.34
C ILE A 241 -3.89 6.88 4.69
N LEU A 242 -4.90 6.03 4.89
CA LEU A 242 -5.05 5.23 6.11
C LEU A 242 -3.84 4.32 6.33
N LYS A 243 -3.39 3.61 5.30
CA LYS A 243 -2.20 2.74 5.34
C LYS A 243 -0.94 3.54 5.69
N HIS A 244 -0.78 4.72 5.10
CA HIS A 244 0.30 5.65 5.44
C HIS A 244 0.23 6.06 6.91
N ASN A 245 -0.91 6.57 7.37
CA ASN A 245 -1.11 7.07 8.73
C ASN A 245 -0.93 5.99 9.80
N GLU A 246 -1.39 4.77 9.53
CA GLU A 246 -1.19 3.61 10.41
C GLU A 246 0.31 3.28 10.54
N THR A 247 1.03 3.25 9.43
CA THR A 247 2.48 3.01 9.41
C THR A 247 3.23 4.09 10.18
N VAL A 248 2.87 5.36 9.98
CA VAL A 248 3.44 6.51 10.69
C VAL A 248 3.15 6.42 12.19
N SER A 249 1.93 6.05 12.58
CA SER A 249 1.55 5.86 13.99
C SER A 249 2.35 4.76 14.68
N ASN A 250 2.65 3.70 13.95
CA ASN A 250 3.38 2.53 14.44
C ASN A 250 4.88 2.56 14.09
N PHE A 251 5.41 3.74 13.78
CA PHE A 251 6.76 3.93 13.22
C PHE A 251 7.85 3.15 13.98
N GLN A 252 7.89 3.22 15.30
CA GLN A 252 8.95 2.56 16.09
C GLN A 252 8.89 1.03 16.00
N ALA A 253 7.69 0.46 16.07
CA ALA A 253 7.49 -0.98 15.95
C ALA A 253 7.86 -1.47 14.53
N ILE A 254 7.40 -0.75 13.50
CA ILE A 254 7.69 -1.05 12.10
C ILE A 254 9.19 -0.92 11.82
N LYS A 255 9.84 0.14 12.31
CA LYS A 255 11.29 0.34 12.19
C LYS A 255 12.07 -0.82 12.80
N THR A 256 11.73 -1.23 14.01
CA THR A 256 12.38 -2.35 14.69
C THR A 256 12.23 -3.65 13.89
N THR A 257 11.02 -3.97 13.49
CA THR A 257 10.73 -5.17 12.68
C THR A 257 11.44 -5.13 11.32
N SER A 258 11.46 -3.96 10.67
CA SER A 258 12.15 -3.75 9.39
C SER A 258 13.66 -3.95 9.52
N ILE A 259 14.28 -3.43 10.59
CA ILE A 259 15.69 -3.64 10.89
C ILE A 259 16.00 -5.12 11.05
N GLU A 260 15.17 -5.87 11.78
CA GLU A 260 15.37 -7.31 11.98
C GLU A 260 15.24 -8.12 10.70
N LYS A 261 14.17 -7.88 9.92
CA LYS A 261 13.97 -8.54 8.62
C LYS A 261 15.10 -8.22 7.64
N TYR A 262 15.49 -6.95 7.57
CA TYR A 262 16.58 -6.49 6.71
C TYR A 262 17.92 -7.13 7.09
N LYS A 263 18.25 -7.19 8.40
CA LYS A 263 19.43 -7.90 8.90
C LYS A 263 19.41 -9.40 8.54
N LYS A 264 18.27 -10.07 8.71
CA LYS A 264 18.12 -11.50 8.36
C LYS A 264 18.34 -11.72 6.86
N HIS A 265 17.73 -10.90 6.00
CA HIS A 265 17.95 -10.95 4.54
C HIS A 265 19.44 -10.83 4.17
N LEU A 266 20.13 -9.81 4.69
CA LEU A 266 21.54 -9.58 4.37
C LEU A 266 22.44 -10.73 4.85
N VAL A 267 22.17 -11.29 6.03
CA VAL A 267 22.92 -12.45 6.54
C VAL A 267 22.62 -13.68 5.69
N ALA A 268 21.34 -13.97 5.37
CA ALA A 268 20.96 -15.11 4.54
C ALA A 268 21.63 -15.04 3.16
N LYS A 269 21.58 -13.87 2.50
CA LYS A 269 22.24 -13.62 1.21
C LYS A 269 23.75 -13.89 1.31
N PHE A 270 24.42 -13.34 2.33
CA PHE A 270 25.85 -13.55 2.54
C PHE A 270 26.18 -15.05 2.74
N LEU A 271 25.38 -15.79 3.51
CA LEU A 271 25.59 -17.21 3.76
C LEU A 271 25.39 -18.06 2.50
N LEU A 272 24.42 -17.69 1.65
CA LEU A 272 24.20 -18.32 0.34
C LEU A 272 25.38 -18.05 -0.60
N ASP A 273 25.77 -16.79 -0.76
CA ASP A 273 26.89 -16.38 -1.63
C ASP A 273 28.19 -17.07 -1.23
N LYS A 274 28.43 -17.26 0.05
CA LYS A 274 29.65 -17.93 0.59
C LYS A 274 29.50 -19.44 0.73
N LYS A 275 28.37 -20.02 0.37
CA LYS A 275 28.09 -21.49 0.52
C LYS A 275 28.43 -21.99 1.94
N TYR A 276 28.12 -21.15 2.93
CA TYR A 276 28.61 -21.34 4.32
C TYR A 276 28.28 -22.72 4.87
N PHE A 277 27.05 -23.20 4.77
CA PHE A 277 26.64 -24.50 5.33
C PHE A 277 27.31 -25.69 4.63
N ILE A 278 27.63 -25.56 3.34
CA ILE A 278 28.37 -26.58 2.59
C ILE A 278 29.80 -26.67 3.14
N ILE A 279 30.46 -25.51 3.27
CA ILE A 279 31.84 -25.44 3.80
C ILE A 279 31.87 -25.92 5.26
N LYS A 280 30.88 -25.54 6.07
CA LYS A 280 30.77 -25.98 7.46
C LYS A 280 30.63 -27.50 7.55
N SER A 281 29.75 -28.12 6.77
CA SER A 281 29.58 -29.58 6.76
C SER A 281 30.84 -30.32 6.29
N GLN A 282 31.53 -29.79 5.28
CA GLN A 282 32.82 -30.34 4.84
C GLN A 282 33.88 -30.28 5.94
N LYS A 283 33.97 -29.17 6.65
CA LYS A 283 34.88 -29.00 7.79
C LYS A 283 34.57 -30.00 8.91
N GLU A 284 33.30 -30.14 9.29
CA GLU A 284 32.87 -31.07 10.33
C GLU A 284 33.23 -32.52 9.97
N LYS A 285 33.02 -32.93 8.72
CA LYS A 285 33.43 -34.27 8.23
C LYS A 285 34.95 -34.46 8.28
N GLN A 286 35.73 -33.43 7.94
CA GLN A 286 37.18 -33.49 8.05
C GLN A 286 37.65 -33.57 9.50
N GLU A 287 37.02 -32.83 10.41
CA GLU A 287 37.33 -32.88 11.84
C GLU A 287 37.02 -34.24 12.45
N GLU A 288 35.89 -34.86 12.09
CA GLU A 288 35.55 -36.22 12.46
C GLU A 288 36.56 -37.25 11.93
N GLY A 289 36.94 -37.11 10.63
CA GLY A 289 37.98 -37.93 10.02
C GLY A 289 39.33 -37.82 10.74
N ASN A 290 39.76 -36.58 11.01
CA ASN A 290 40.97 -36.32 11.74
C ASN A 290 40.96 -36.92 13.18
N GLN A 291 39.80 -36.85 13.84
CA GLN A 291 39.67 -37.43 15.17
C GLN A 291 39.79 -38.95 15.13
N LYS A 292 39.15 -39.62 14.18
CA LYS A 292 39.29 -41.10 13.95
C LYS A 292 40.74 -41.49 13.68
N HIS A 293 41.48 -40.70 12.88
CA HIS A 293 42.90 -40.94 12.65
C HIS A 293 43.75 -40.77 13.92
N LYS A 294 43.46 -39.76 14.75
CA LYS A 294 44.15 -39.61 16.03
C LYS A 294 43.92 -40.77 16.98
N ASP A 295 42.67 -41.22 17.07
CA ASP A 295 42.30 -42.33 17.94
C ASP A 295 42.97 -43.64 17.46
N LEU A 296 43.02 -43.88 16.14
CA LEU A 296 43.74 -45.01 15.56
C LEU A 296 45.25 -44.94 15.83
N LEU A 297 45.85 -43.77 15.68
CA LEU A 297 47.27 -43.54 16.00
C LEU A 297 47.60 -43.85 17.46
N LEU A 298 46.73 -43.36 18.37
CA LEU A 298 46.87 -43.67 19.81
C LEU A 298 46.80 -45.17 20.09
N SER A 299 45.84 -45.86 19.49
CA SER A 299 45.69 -47.33 19.60
C SER A 299 46.93 -48.06 19.09
N LYS A 300 47.44 -47.68 17.91
CA LYS A 300 48.65 -48.28 17.34
C LYS A 300 49.91 -48.00 18.19
N GLN A 301 50.03 -46.81 18.80
CA GLN A 301 51.11 -46.49 19.72
C GLN A 301 51.05 -47.33 21.00
N GLN A 302 49.85 -47.61 21.51
CA GLN A 302 49.67 -48.48 22.68
C GLN A 302 50.03 -49.93 22.35
N GLU A 303 49.56 -50.45 21.17
CA GLU A 303 49.91 -51.75 20.66
C GLU A 303 51.43 -51.90 20.50
N TYR A 304 52.07 -50.92 19.86
CA TYR A 304 53.53 -50.88 19.70
C TYR A 304 54.28 -50.92 21.05
N LYS A 305 53.85 -50.11 22.03
CA LYS A 305 54.43 -50.10 23.37
C LYS A 305 54.27 -51.46 24.08
N GLY A 306 53.09 -52.11 23.88
CA GLY A 306 52.84 -53.44 24.42
C GLY A 306 53.76 -54.52 23.82
N LEU A 307 53.92 -54.48 22.48
CA LEU A 307 54.86 -55.38 21.79
C LEU A 307 56.32 -55.17 22.19
N LEU A 308 56.75 -53.87 22.30
CA LEU A 308 58.10 -53.56 22.81
C LEU A 308 58.34 -54.09 24.24
N ALA A 309 57.34 -54.02 25.12
CA ALA A 309 57.43 -54.50 26.48
C ALA A 309 57.59 -56.03 26.52
N LYS A 310 56.82 -56.73 25.66
CA LYS A 310 56.96 -58.22 25.48
C LYS A 310 58.36 -58.57 24.96
N LEU A 311 58.83 -57.89 23.93
CA LEU A 311 60.17 -58.16 23.34
C LEU A 311 61.25 -57.97 24.41
N LYS A 312 61.22 -56.88 25.16
CA LYS A 312 62.17 -56.64 26.26
C LYS A 312 62.09 -57.69 27.34
N SER A 313 60.89 -58.23 27.68
CA SER A 313 60.68 -59.28 28.64
C SER A 313 61.31 -60.60 28.16
N VAL A 314 61.14 -60.96 26.89
CA VAL A 314 61.70 -62.19 26.31
C VAL A 314 63.24 -62.11 26.25
N VAL A 315 63.77 -60.98 25.80
CA VAL A 315 65.23 -60.74 25.75
C VAL A 315 65.85 -60.83 27.16
N LYS A 316 65.21 -60.20 28.15
CA LYS A 316 65.69 -60.29 29.56
C LYS A 316 65.60 -61.74 30.07
N GLY A 317 64.56 -62.47 29.71
CA GLY A 317 64.47 -63.91 30.01
C GLY A 317 65.59 -64.70 29.41
N GLN A 318 65.95 -64.48 28.19
CA GLN A 318 67.12 -65.09 27.53
C GLN A 318 68.43 -64.76 28.25
N GLU A 319 68.65 -63.50 28.56
CA GLU A 319 69.85 -63.05 29.29
C GLU A 319 70.00 -63.76 30.66
N ASN A 320 68.90 -63.80 31.39
CA ASN A 320 68.89 -64.48 32.71
C ASN A 320 69.16 -65.97 32.60
N LEU A 321 68.56 -66.67 31.65
CA LEU A 321 68.79 -68.07 31.35
C LEU A 321 70.25 -68.34 30.96
N ASN A 322 70.82 -67.54 30.14
CA ASN A 322 72.25 -67.64 29.80
C ASN A 322 73.18 -67.38 31.00
N HIS A 323 72.80 -66.41 31.79
CA HIS A 323 73.53 -66.18 33.02
C HIS A 323 73.52 -67.38 33.97
N TYR A 324 72.35 -67.96 34.21
CA TYR A 324 72.21 -69.19 35.06
C TYR A 324 72.94 -70.38 34.47
N ILE A 325 72.88 -70.62 33.09
CA ILE A 325 73.62 -71.67 32.45
C ILE A 325 75.10 -71.53 32.69
N GLN A 326 75.65 -70.33 32.60
CA GLN A 326 77.07 -70.07 32.89
C GLN A 326 77.41 -70.28 34.32
N LEU A 327 76.56 -69.86 35.27
CA LEU A 327 76.81 -69.94 36.71
C LEU A 327 76.71 -71.40 37.22
N PHE A 328 75.74 -72.19 36.82
CA PHE A 328 75.48 -73.51 37.30
C PHE A 328 76.18 -74.60 36.52
N LEU A 329 76.33 -74.46 35.25
CA LEU A 329 76.96 -75.48 34.38
C LEU A 329 78.39 -75.15 34.03
N ASN A 330 78.90 -73.98 34.38
CA ASN A 330 80.24 -73.48 34.04
C ASN A 330 80.62 -73.68 32.59
N ARG A 331 79.63 -73.61 31.70
CA ARG A 331 79.77 -73.82 30.22
C ARG A 331 79.44 -72.55 29.47
N LYS A 332 80.36 -72.14 28.62
CA LYS A 332 80.19 -70.96 27.77
C LYS A 332 79.80 -71.33 26.34
N ASP A 333 79.83 -72.61 26.03
CA ASP A 333 79.50 -73.14 24.75
C ASP A 333 78.00 -73.43 24.57
N ILE A 334 77.19 -73.28 25.60
CA ILE A 334 75.74 -73.47 25.55
C ILE A 334 75.07 -72.13 25.78
N ASN A 335 74.31 -71.67 24.84
CA ASN A 335 73.55 -70.45 24.95
C ASN A 335 72.07 -70.63 24.56
N VAL A 336 71.24 -69.97 25.27
CA VAL A 336 69.80 -69.84 24.91
C VAL A 336 69.64 -68.64 23.95
N ALA A 337 69.00 -68.90 22.85
CA ALA A 337 68.60 -67.89 21.92
C ALA A 337 67.06 -67.88 21.81
N VAL A 338 66.48 -66.70 21.50
CA VAL A 338 65.07 -66.57 21.20
C VAL A 338 64.85 -66.97 19.75
N ALA A 339 63.96 -67.88 19.49
CA ALA A 339 63.49 -68.28 18.17
C ALA A 339 62.23 -67.49 17.79
N ASP A 340 61.81 -67.58 16.52
CA ASP A 340 60.54 -67.04 16.08
C ASP A 340 59.38 -67.59 16.96
N ASN A 341 58.42 -66.75 17.33
CA ASN A 341 57.33 -67.01 18.24
C ASN A 341 57.64 -67.03 19.74
N ASP A 342 58.68 -66.31 20.17
CA ASP A 342 59.04 -66.13 21.63
C ASP A 342 59.48 -67.41 22.35
N PHE A 343 59.80 -68.50 21.63
CA PHE A 343 60.37 -69.68 22.27
C PHE A 343 61.89 -69.58 22.44
N PHE A 344 62.37 -70.16 23.55
CA PHE A 344 63.79 -70.28 23.82
C PHE A 344 64.34 -71.53 23.20
N ILE A 345 65.41 -71.39 22.44
CA ILE A 345 66.13 -72.58 21.85
C ILE A 345 67.52 -72.63 22.41
N LEU A 346 68.03 -73.82 22.72
CA LEU A 346 69.40 -73.98 23.15
C LEU A 346 70.30 -74.07 21.91
N LYS A 347 71.31 -73.25 21.83
CA LYS A 347 72.34 -73.25 20.81
C LYS A 347 73.66 -73.70 21.46
N ARG A 348 74.38 -74.56 20.82
CA ARG A 348 75.71 -75.09 21.20
C ARG A 348 76.77 -74.55 20.31
#